data_f4cf3acf6a8cfb2866f177443a4408e5
#
_entry.id   f4cf3acf6a8cfb2866f177443a4408e5
#
_cell.length_a   1.000
_cell.length_b   1.000
_cell.length_c   1.000
_cell.angle_alpha   90.00
_cell.angle_beta   90.00
_cell.angle_gamma   90.00
#
_symmetry.space_group_name_H-M   'P 1'
#
loop_
_entity.id
_entity.type
_entity.pdbx_description
1 polymer ?
#
loop_
_entity_poly.entity_id
_entity_poly.type
_entity_poly.pdbx_seq_one_letter_code
_entity_poly.pdbx_strand_id
1 'polypeptide(L)'
;MRPYAPAMNSPGQRAPLRHLDHPVRSLRTQREKRPAAPFIAVIAVTLTVLPLSACSDGGGSIIRSWLLKQDGVEKVKTSCETHEETGCHAIATTTLSDETEPDKACAILNQAATELPRLDKIKEDTAYIQLTWKHRGTVLVFDKQSIRLYEETNPYLADNQKRSLEAACDTMETTVEHSGGTAERITQSYDTLTIERGDEKSVPSDVITQPLPTKDGQLLDTEDTFRIGHWDIRVHTGKENTIETLPTSLISDILTLSIPETKDPGISITANALISDKKTGFEVDVRGLGPYNPDGPDQGTTRSVLSTIEKYPTVSSVNLCTARPKNNAQHCKEYTLKNGEFVTASS
;
A
#
# COMPACT_ATOMS: atom_id res chain seq x y z
N MET A 1 41.41 1.76 30.99
CA MET A 1 40.72 3.04 30.71
C MET A 1 41.67 3.92 29.90
N ARG A 2 41.43 4.06 28.62
CA ARG A 2 42.12 5.01 27.74
C ARG A 2 41.06 5.73 26.91
N PRO A 3 41.08 7.06 26.80
CA PRO A 3 40.09 7.81 26.03
C PRO A 3 40.45 7.82 24.53
N TYR A 4 39.42 7.64 23.69
CA TYR A 4 39.49 7.78 22.24
C TYR A 4 39.32 9.25 21.86
N ALA A 5 40.21 9.77 21.00
CA ALA A 5 40.12 11.08 20.40
C ALA A 5 39.35 11.02 19.06
N PRO A 6 38.58 12.03 18.68
CA PRO A 6 37.88 12.08 17.40
C PRO A 6 38.77 12.57 16.26
N ALA A 7 38.61 11.95 15.10
CA ALA A 7 39.29 12.32 13.86
C ALA A 7 38.66 13.56 13.20
N MET A 8 39.49 14.50 12.82
CA MET A 8 39.14 15.69 12.04
C MET A 8 38.90 15.33 10.57
N ASN A 9 37.80 15.79 10.01
CA ASN A 9 37.50 15.76 8.57
C ASN A 9 38.00 17.04 7.90
N SER A 10 38.80 16.86 6.84
CA SER A 10 39.28 17.93 5.96
C SER A 10 38.25 18.27 4.87
N PRO A 11 38.13 19.52 4.42
CA PRO A 11 37.18 19.92 3.39
C PRO A 11 37.74 19.67 1.98
N GLY A 12 37.00 18.88 1.18
CA GLY A 12 37.27 18.63 -0.23
C GLY A 12 36.89 19.80 -1.14
N GLN A 13 37.81 20.12 -2.02
CA GLN A 13 37.78 21.16 -3.03
C GLN A 13 36.70 20.93 -4.09
N ARG A 14 35.96 21.97 -4.44
CA ARG A 14 35.05 22.04 -5.59
C ARG A 14 35.83 22.35 -6.87
N ALA A 15 35.67 21.54 -7.91
CA ALA A 15 36.10 21.83 -9.27
C ALA A 15 34.96 22.48 -10.07
N PRO A 16 35.24 23.43 -10.98
CA PRO A 16 34.21 24.12 -11.75
C PRO A 16 33.77 23.35 -12.99
N LEU A 17 32.46 23.34 -13.24
CA LEU A 17 31.82 22.83 -14.45
C LEU A 17 32.11 23.73 -15.64
N ARG A 18 32.71 23.17 -16.69
CA ARG A 18 32.87 23.81 -18.00
C ARG A 18 31.58 23.62 -18.82
N HIS A 19 31.02 24.74 -19.27
CA HIS A 19 30.05 24.80 -20.35
C HIS A 19 30.72 24.35 -21.68
N LEU A 20 30.06 23.46 -22.38
CA LEU A 20 30.35 23.14 -23.78
C LEU A 20 29.11 23.47 -24.61
N ASP A 21 29.21 24.61 -25.32
CA ASP A 21 28.28 24.98 -26.39
C ASP A 21 28.58 24.12 -27.62
N HIS A 22 27.56 23.51 -28.19
CA HIS A 22 27.63 22.91 -29.54
C HIS A 22 26.62 23.58 -30.47
N PRO A 23 27.07 24.03 -31.64
CA PRO A 23 26.22 24.73 -32.59
C PRO A 23 25.37 23.77 -33.41
N VAL A 24 24.13 24.14 -33.56
CA VAL A 24 23.13 23.52 -34.44
C VAL A 24 23.52 23.76 -35.90
N ARG A 25 23.79 22.72 -36.67
CA ARG A 25 23.89 22.76 -38.14
C ARG A 25 22.61 22.28 -38.77
N SER A 26 21.91 23.23 -39.36
CA SER A 26 20.83 23.04 -40.33
C SER A 26 21.37 22.39 -41.62
N LEU A 27 20.80 21.27 -42.02
CA LEU A 27 21.01 20.71 -43.36
C LEU A 27 19.69 20.65 -44.11
N ARG A 28 19.67 21.46 -45.17
CA ARG A 28 18.66 21.70 -46.17
C ARG A 28 18.51 20.46 -47.05
N THR A 29 17.32 19.98 -47.21
CA THR A 29 16.87 18.94 -48.12
C THR A 29 16.98 19.37 -49.56
N GLN A 30 17.68 18.59 -50.39
CA GLN A 30 17.52 18.58 -51.85
C GLN A 30 16.75 17.33 -52.27
N ARG A 31 15.73 17.60 -53.04
CA ARG A 31 14.75 16.66 -53.63
C ARG A 31 15.24 16.30 -55.02
N GLU A 32 15.74 15.10 -55.22
CA GLU A 32 15.95 14.56 -56.57
C GLU A 32 14.96 13.42 -56.85
N LYS A 33 14.21 13.62 -57.95
CA LYS A 33 13.33 12.61 -58.54
C LYS A 33 14.17 11.71 -59.45
N ARG A 34 14.06 10.38 -59.30
CA ARG A 34 14.39 9.41 -60.36
C ARG A 34 13.40 8.23 -60.36
N PRO A 35 13.25 7.53 -61.48
CA PRO A 35 12.04 6.81 -61.82
C PRO A 35 12.05 5.35 -61.42
N ALA A 36 10.85 4.78 -61.40
CA ALA A 36 10.52 3.41 -61.02
C ALA A 36 11.12 2.36 -61.98
N ALA A 37 11.73 1.33 -61.39
CA ALA A 37 11.91 0.03 -61.99
C ALA A 37 11.41 -1.05 -61.00
N PRO A 38 10.72 -2.09 -61.45
CA PRO A 38 10.23 -3.12 -60.54
C PRO A 38 11.32 -4.15 -60.29
N PHE A 39 11.86 -4.11 -59.09
CA PHE A 39 12.71 -5.22 -58.58
C PHE A 39 11.81 -6.12 -57.73
N ILE A 40 11.62 -7.34 -58.24
CA ILE A 40 11.11 -8.48 -57.45
C ILE A 40 12.21 -8.82 -56.44
N ALA A 41 12.07 -8.33 -55.21
CA ALA A 41 12.91 -8.74 -54.11
C ALA A 41 12.32 -9.99 -53.48
N VAL A 42 12.93 -11.13 -53.70
CA VAL A 42 12.77 -12.33 -52.91
C VAL A 42 13.28 -11.99 -51.51
N ILE A 43 12.35 -11.74 -50.59
CA ILE A 43 12.67 -11.60 -49.17
C ILE A 43 12.94 -12.99 -48.62
N ALA A 44 14.22 -13.37 -48.61
CA ALA A 44 14.71 -14.43 -47.76
C ALA A 44 14.55 -13.93 -46.31
N VAL A 45 13.49 -14.36 -45.65
CA VAL A 45 13.34 -14.20 -44.21
C VAL A 45 14.36 -15.11 -43.55
N THR A 46 15.58 -14.62 -43.38
CA THR A 46 16.50 -15.18 -42.39
C THR A 46 15.89 -14.92 -41.03
N LEU A 47 15.21 -15.91 -40.48
CA LEU A 47 14.96 -16.02 -39.05
C LEU A 47 16.31 -16.03 -38.33
N THR A 48 16.85 -14.85 -38.03
CA THR A 48 17.82 -14.72 -36.99
C THR A 48 17.14 -15.08 -35.69
N VAL A 49 17.26 -16.34 -35.31
CA VAL A 49 17.04 -16.76 -33.93
C VAL A 49 18.11 -16.03 -33.13
N LEU A 50 17.78 -14.80 -32.71
CA LEU A 50 18.49 -14.17 -31.60
C LEU A 50 18.40 -15.18 -30.44
N PRO A 51 19.52 -15.61 -29.86
CA PRO A 51 19.46 -16.25 -28.58
C PRO A 51 18.90 -15.18 -27.65
N LEU A 52 17.59 -15.24 -27.42
CA LEU A 52 17.01 -14.65 -26.24
C LEU A 52 17.82 -15.28 -25.10
N SER A 53 18.78 -14.50 -24.58
CA SER A 53 19.27 -14.75 -23.24
C SER A 53 18.00 -14.89 -22.41
N ALA A 54 17.66 -16.12 -22.10
CA ALA A 54 16.55 -16.45 -21.25
C ALA A 54 16.93 -15.92 -19.87
N CYS A 55 16.67 -14.63 -19.63
CA CYS A 55 16.42 -14.18 -18.28
C CYS A 55 15.33 -15.12 -17.79
N SER A 56 15.63 -15.93 -16.79
CA SER A 56 14.65 -16.74 -16.12
C SER A 56 13.48 -15.81 -15.78
N ASP A 57 12.28 -16.10 -16.28
CA ASP A 57 11.08 -15.30 -15.99
C ASP A 57 10.47 -15.71 -14.66
N GLY A 58 11.25 -16.37 -13.79
CA GLY A 58 10.79 -16.88 -12.50
C GLY A 58 9.62 -17.84 -12.61
N GLY A 59 9.48 -18.53 -13.76
CA GLY A 59 8.33 -19.40 -14.02
C GLY A 59 7.06 -18.65 -14.43
N GLY A 60 7.15 -17.35 -14.67
CA GLY A 60 6.00 -16.47 -14.99
C GLY A 60 5.17 -16.95 -16.16
N SER A 61 5.79 -17.49 -17.23
CA SER A 61 5.08 -18.03 -18.39
C SER A 61 4.25 -19.28 -18.04
N ILE A 62 4.74 -20.12 -17.14
CA ILE A 62 4.05 -21.33 -16.65
C ILE A 62 2.87 -20.92 -15.78
N ILE A 63 3.10 -20.03 -14.82
CA ILE A 63 2.08 -19.51 -13.91
C ILE A 63 0.98 -18.81 -14.73
N ARG A 64 1.35 -17.99 -15.71
CA ARG A 64 0.41 -17.34 -16.64
C ARG A 64 -0.44 -18.36 -17.37
N SER A 65 0.18 -19.42 -17.90
CA SER A 65 -0.52 -20.47 -18.67
C SER A 65 -1.45 -21.28 -17.78
N TRP A 66 -1.11 -21.48 -16.52
CA TRP A 66 -1.94 -22.15 -15.53
C TRP A 66 -3.14 -21.26 -15.14
N LEU A 67 -2.90 -19.99 -14.80
CA LEU A 67 -3.94 -19.03 -14.40
C LEU A 67 -4.99 -18.84 -15.52
N LEU A 68 -4.57 -18.73 -16.78
CA LEU A 68 -5.48 -18.56 -17.92
C LEU A 68 -6.43 -19.76 -18.15
N LYS A 69 -6.22 -20.88 -17.48
CA LYS A 69 -7.11 -22.06 -17.53
C LYS A 69 -8.14 -22.05 -16.40
N GLN A 70 -7.98 -21.17 -15.42
CA GLN A 70 -8.90 -21.09 -14.30
C GLN A 70 -10.20 -20.40 -14.73
N ASP A 71 -11.32 -20.88 -14.22
CA ASP A 71 -12.64 -20.30 -14.50
C ASP A 71 -12.72 -18.89 -13.95
N GLY A 72 -13.25 -17.96 -14.76
CA GLY A 72 -13.37 -16.55 -14.41
C GLY A 72 -12.09 -15.72 -14.60
N VAL A 73 -10.98 -16.29 -15.06
CA VAL A 73 -9.77 -15.52 -15.36
C VAL A 73 -9.84 -14.94 -16.78
N GLU A 74 -9.85 -13.62 -16.89
CA GLU A 74 -9.92 -12.92 -18.19
C GLU A 74 -8.54 -12.54 -18.72
N LYS A 75 -7.64 -12.11 -17.82
CA LYS A 75 -6.34 -11.58 -18.22
C LYS A 75 -5.28 -11.87 -17.20
N VAL A 76 -4.10 -12.25 -17.68
CA VAL A 76 -2.90 -12.42 -16.84
C VAL A 76 -1.73 -11.69 -17.47
N LYS A 77 -1.06 -10.88 -16.68
CA LYS A 77 0.23 -10.27 -16.98
C LYS A 77 1.25 -10.82 -16.00
N THR A 78 2.43 -11.15 -16.47
CA THR A 78 3.53 -11.56 -15.61
C THR A 78 4.68 -10.58 -15.72
N SER A 79 5.32 -10.32 -14.62
CA SER A 79 6.54 -9.55 -14.49
C SER A 79 7.50 -10.28 -13.56
N CYS A 80 8.73 -9.80 -13.49
CA CYS A 80 9.75 -10.35 -12.63
C CYS A 80 10.23 -9.26 -11.68
N GLU A 81 10.24 -9.57 -10.41
CA GLU A 81 10.91 -8.74 -9.39
C GLU A 81 12.26 -9.38 -9.09
N THR A 82 13.34 -8.64 -9.36
CA THR A 82 14.69 -9.15 -9.18
C THR A 82 15.18 -8.87 -7.77
N HIS A 83 15.58 -9.92 -7.08
CA HIS A 83 16.27 -9.83 -5.80
C HIS A 83 17.73 -10.23 -5.96
N GLU A 84 18.63 -9.46 -5.36
CA GLU A 84 20.08 -9.65 -5.53
C GLU A 84 20.56 -11.06 -5.15
N GLU A 85 19.93 -11.69 -4.17
CA GLU A 85 20.33 -12.99 -3.63
C GLU A 85 19.57 -14.19 -4.20
N THR A 86 18.31 -14.00 -4.63
CA THR A 86 17.40 -15.10 -4.95
C THR A 86 16.97 -15.14 -6.42
N GLY A 87 17.42 -14.19 -7.24
CA GLY A 87 17.06 -14.15 -8.65
C GLY A 87 15.73 -13.45 -8.91
N CYS A 88 14.94 -14.00 -9.84
CA CYS A 88 13.69 -13.40 -10.32
C CYS A 88 12.48 -14.11 -9.71
N HIS A 89 11.72 -13.42 -8.88
CA HIS A 89 10.41 -13.89 -8.44
C HIS A 89 9.32 -13.44 -9.42
N ALA A 90 8.53 -14.38 -9.91
CA ALA A 90 7.41 -14.08 -10.80
C ALA A 90 6.27 -13.39 -10.04
N ILE A 91 5.77 -12.29 -10.60
CA ILE A 91 4.56 -11.62 -10.16
C ILE A 91 3.51 -11.80 -11.25
N ALA A 92 2.41 -12.48 -10.95
CA ALA A 92 1.29 -12.66 -11.84
C ALA A 92 0.14 -11.73 -11.44
N THR A 93 -0.06 -10.65 -12.19
CA THR A 93 -1.22 -9.76 -12.04
C THR A 93 -2.36 -10.30 -12.90
N THR A 94 -3.44 -10.72 -12.25
CA THR A 94 -4.56 -11.41 -12.85
C THR A 94 -5.83 -10.58 -12.70
N THR A 95 -6.56 -10.39 -13.80
CA THR A 95 -7.90 -9.81 -13.79
C THR A 95 -8.91 -10.95 -13.89
N LEU A 96 -9.84 -10.99 -12.95
CA LEU A 96 -10.99 -11.90 -13.00
C LEU A 96 -12.18 -11.18 -13.65
N SER A 97 -13.16 -11.97 -14.10
CA SER A 97 -14.43 -11.45 -14.58
C SER A 97 -15.16 -10.68 -13.48
N ASP A 98 -15.87 -9.62 -13.88
CA ASP A 98 -16.72 -8.88 -12.98
C ASP A 98 -17.77 -9.81 -12.35
N GLU A 99 -18.19 -9.46 -11.14
CA GLU A 99 -19.12 -10.25 -10.30
C GLU A 99 -18.61 -11.63 -9.89
N THR A 100 -17.30 -11.90 -10.02
CA THR A 100 -16.69 -13.09 -9.39
C THR A 100 -16.89 -13.00 -7.88
N GLU A 101 -17.46 -14.06 -7.28
CA GLU A 101 -17.62 -14.13 -5.83
C GLU A 101 -16.25 -14.29 -5.15
N PRO A 102 -16.02 -13.70 -3.96
CA PRO A 102 -14.74 -13.78 -3.25
C PRO A 102 -14.24 -15.21 -3.03
N ASP A 103 -15.12 -16.17 -2.74
CA ASP A 103 -14.79 -17.57 -2.55
C ASP A 103 -14.22 -18.24 -3.82
N LYS A 104 -14.67 -17.84 -5.02
CA LYS A 104 -14.07 -18.29 -6.28
C LYS A 104 -12.66 -17.76 -6.47
N ALA A 105 -12.42 -16.47 -6.17
CA ALA A 105 -11.09 -15.90 -6.20
C ALA A 105 -10.16 -16.62 -5.20
N CYS A 106 -10.66 -16.93 -4.02
CA CYS A 106 -9.98 -17.74 -3.02
C CYS A 106 -9.67 -19.17 -3.50
N ALA A 107 -10.60 -19.80 -4.20
CA ALA A 107 -10.37 -21.12 -4.77
C ALA A 107 -9.18 -21.11 -5.75
N ILE A 108 -9.02 -20.06 -6.55
CA ILE A 108 -7.86 -19.90 -7.45
C ILE A 108 -6.54 -19.82 -6.66
N LEU A 109 -6.49 -19.04 -5.57
CA LEU A 109 -5.29 -18.95 -4.72
C LEU A 109 -4.94 -20.27 -4.05
N ASN A 110 -5.94 -20.97 -3.51
CA ASN A 110 -5.76 -22.28 -2.86
C ASN A 110 -5.32 -23.36 -3.86
N GLN A 111 -5.88 -23.34 -5.06
CA GLN A 111 -5.44 -24.24 -6.14
C GLN A 111 -4.02 -23.89 -6.59
N ALA A 112 -3.68 -22.62 -6.72
CA ALA A 112 -2.31 -22.18 -7.03
C ALA A 112 -1.30 -22.74 -6.01
N ALA A 113 -1.60 -22.60 -4.72
CA ALA A 113 -0.74 -23.10 -3.64
C ALA A 113 -0.59 -24.63 -3.66
N THR A 114 -1.56 -25.36 -4.23
CA THR A 114 -1.56 -26.84 -4.29
C THR A 114 -0.95 -27.37 -5.58
N GLU A 115 -1.21 -26.72 -6.70
CA GLU A 115 -0.89 -27.26 -8.03
C GLU A 115 0.42 -26.72 -8.59
N LEU A 116 0.74 -25.42 -8.38
CA LEU A 116 1.96 -24.82 -8.92
C LEU A 116 3.25 -25.49 -8.39
N PRO A 117 3.37 -25.89 -7.11
CA PRO A 117 4.55 -26.60 -6.62
C PRO A 117 4.83 -27.93 -7.34
N ARG A 118 3.80 -28.54 -7.94
CA ARG A 118 3.90 -29.84 -8.65
C ARG A 118 4.31 -29.69 -10.11
N LEU A 119 4.52 -28.46 -10.59
CA LEU A 119 4.92 -28.21 -11.96
C LEU A 119 6.45 -28.25 -12.08
N ASP A 120 7.00 -29.37 -12.51
CA ASP A 120 8.47 -29.68 -12.60
C ASP A 120 9.35 -28.64 -13.30
N LYS A 121 8.78 -27.63 -13.90
CA LYS A 121 9.51 -26.63 -14.71
C LYS A 121 9.74 -25.31 -14.02
N ILE A 122 9.19 -25.09 -12.83
CA ILE A 122 9.40 -23.89 -12.05
C ILE A 122 10.62 -24.14 -11.15
N LYS A 123 11.63 -23.28 -11.26
CA LYS A 123 12.88 -23.43 -10.51
C LYS A 123 12.95 -22.48 -9.30
N GLU A 124 12.05 -21.51 -9.27
CA GLU A 124 12.01 -20.50 -8.22
C GLU A 124 11.22 -21.03 -7.01
N ASP A 125 11.59 -20.55 -5.84
CA ASP A 125 10.99 -21.01 -4.58
C ASP A 125 9.63 -20.34 -4.30
N THR A 126 9.41 -19.16 -4.87
CA THR A 126 8.23 -18.35 -4.56
C THR A 126 7.76 -17.57 -5.77
N ALA A 127 6.46 -17.46 -5.94
CA ALA A 127 5.80 -16.51 -6.83
C ALA A 127 4.76 -15.69 -6.08
N TYR A 128 4.40 -14.56 -6.65
CA TYR A 128 3.34 -13.71 -6.14
C TYR A 128 2.17 -13.67 -7.11
N ILE A 129 0.96 -13.90 -6.60
CA ILE A 129 -0.27 -13.80 -7.38
C ILE A 129 -1.07 -12.62 -6.84
N GLN A 130 -1.42 -11.71 -7.74
CA GLN A 130 -2.35 -10.63 -7.48
C GLN A 130 -3.63 -10.90 -8.27
N LEU A 131 -4.77 -10.89 -7.60
CA LEU A 131 -6.08 -10.99 -8.24
C LEU A 131 -6.81 -9.65 -8.11
N THR A 132 -7.45 -9.22 -9.18
CA THR A 132 -8.24 -7.97 -9.20
C THR A 132 -9.52 -8.21 -9.99
N TRP A 133 -10.66 -7.81 -9.41
CA TRP A 133 -11.97 -7.88 -10.07
C TRP A 133 -12.92 -6.85 -9.49
N LYS A 134 -14.08 -6.70 -10.10
CA LYS A 134 -15.15 -5.85 -9.61
C LYS A 134 -16.32 -6.71 -9.13
N HIS A 135 -16.79 -6.46 -7.92
CA HIS A 135 -17.92 -7.15 -7.33
C HIS A 135 -18.87 -6.16 -6.67
N ARG A 136 -20.14 -6.16 -7.07
CA ARG A 136 -21.17 -5.23 -6.57
C ARG A 136 -20.76 -3.75 -6.61
N GLY A 137 -20.00 -3.36 -7.62
CA GLY A 137 -19.49 -2.00 -7.77
C GLY A 137 -18.14 -1.72 -7.13
N THR A 138 -17.69 -2.51 -6.18
CA THR A 138 -16.43 -2.40 -5.48
C THR A 138 -15.30 -3.12 -6.22
N VAL A 139 -14.13 -2.51 -6.31
CA VAL A 139 -12.91 -3.18 -6.82
C VAL A 139 -12.29 -3.98 -5.69
N LEU A 140 -12.21 -5.30 -5.86
CA LEU A 140 -11.59 -6.21 -4.90
C LEU A 140 -10.19 -6.59 -5.38
N VAL A 141 -9.23 -6.63 -4.47
CA VAL A 141 -7.83 -6.94 -4.76
C VAL A 141 -7.27 -7.87 -3.69
N PHE A 142 -6.81 -9.06 -4.09
CA PHE A 142 -5.79 -9.79 -3.34
C PHE A 142 -4.43 -9.33 -3.85
N ASP A 143 -3.70 -8.58 -3.05
CA ASP A 143 -2.41 -8.02 -3.44
C ASP A 143 -1.28 -8.97 -3.08
N LYS A 144 -0.41 -9.27 -4.05
CA LYS A 144 0.85 -10.01 -3.91
C LYS A 144 0.79 -11.22 -2.95
N GLN A 145 -0.22 -12.08 -3.12
CA GLN A 145 -0.30 -13.30 -2.33
C GLN A 145 0.88 -14.22 -2.65
N SER A 146 1.67 -14.54 -1.64
CA SER A 146 2.86 -15.38 -1.78
C SER A 146 2.48 -16.83 -1.96
N ILE A 147 2.95 -17.46 -3.04
CA ILE A 147 2.77 -18.88 -3.33
C ILE A 147 4.15 -19.54 -3.38
N ARG A 148 4.37 -20.52 -2.53
CA ARG A 148 5.58 -21.35 -2.58
C ARG A 148 5.48 -22.29 -3.77
N LEU A 149 6.57 -22.41 -4.52
CA LEU A 149 6.64 -23.16 -5.78
C LEU A 149 7.39 -24.48 -5.65
N TYR A 150 7.72 -24.89 -4.46
CA TYR A 150 8.30 -26.21 -4.18
C TYR A 150 7.40 -27.00 -3.24
N GLU A 151 7.47 -28.32 -3.38
CA GLU A 151 6.75 -29.20 -2.49
C GLU A 151 7.36 -29.15 -1.09
N GLU A 152 6.64 -28.54 -0.16
CA GLU A 152 7.11 -28.36 1.22
C GLU A 152 7.06 -29.69 1.96
N THR A 153 8.22 -30.22 2.31
CA THR A 153 8.34 -31.45 3.08
C THR A 153 8.09 -31.25 4.58
N ASN A 154 8.12 -29.99 5.04
CA ASN A 154 7.81 -29.63 6.41
C ASN A 154 6.31 -29.31 6.51
N PRO A 155 5.49 -30.20 7.13
CA PRO A 155 4.05 -30.00 7.21
C PRO A 155 3.66 -28.70 7.94
N TYR A 156 4.46 -28.25 8.91
CA TYR A 156 4.21 -27.01 9.64
C TYR A 156 4.27 -25.77 8.72
N LEU A 157 5.22 -25.72 7.77
CA LEU A 157 5.33 -24.60 6.83
C LEU A 157 4.25 -24.64 5.75
N ALA A 158 3.85 -25.82 5.30
CA ALA A 158 2.73 -26.00 4.38
C ALA A 158 1.40 -25.55 5.04
N ASP A 159 1.17 -25.94 6.28
CA ASP A 159 0.00 -25.53 7.05
C ASP A 159 -0.04 -24.00 7.29
N ASN A 160 1.11 -23.36 7.55
CA ASN A 160 1.15 -21.93 7.72
C ASN A 160 0.76 -21.16 6.45
N GLN A 161 1.23 -21.60 5.28
CA GLN A 161 0.83 -20.97 4.03
C GLN A 161 -0.68 -21.10 3.79
N LYS A 162 -1.22 -22.29 4.01
CA LYS A 162 -2.65 -22.57 3.88
C LYS A 162 -3.47 -21.67 4.80
N ARG A 163 -3.10 -21.59 6.09
CA ARG A 163 -3.78 -20.71 7.06
C ARG A 163 -3.71 -19.25 6.67
N SER A 164 -2.58 -18.78 6.15
CA SER A 164 -2.43 -17.39 5.69
C SER A 164 -3.37 -17.07 4.54
N LEU A 165 -3.51 -17.97 3.56
CA LEU A 165 -4.44 -17.80 2.44
C LEU A 165 -5.90 -17.91 2.91
N GLU A 166 -6.23 -18.85 3.79
CA GLU A 166 -7.55 -18.98 4.39
C GLU A 166 -7.93 -17.71 5.16
N ALA A 167 -7.03 -17.18 5.98
CA ALA A 167 -7.26 -15.94 6.70
C ALA A 167 -7.51 -14.76 5.76
N ALA A 168 -6.72 -14.62 4.68
CA ALA A 168 -6.90 -13.57 3.68
C ALA A 168 -8.28 -13.69 3.00
N CYS A 169 -8.70 -14.91 2.69
CA CYS A 169 -10.00 -15.20 2.09
C CYS A 169 -11.16 -14.83 3.01
N ASP A 170 -11.12 -15.33 4.24
CA ASP A 170 -12.14 -15.05 5.25
C ASP A 170 -12.30 -13.56 5.53
N THR A 171 -11.17 -12.84 5.55
CA THR A 171 -11.18 -11.39 5.77
C THR A 171 -11.78 -10.65 4.58
N MET A 172 -11.42 -11.03 3.36
CA MET A 172 -12.02 -10.43 2.16
C MET A 172 -13.54 -10.61 2.17
N GLU A 173 -14.02 -11.82 2.43
CA GLU A 173 -15.44 -12.14 2.49
C GLU A 173 -16.16 -11.32 3.56
N THR A 174 -15.64 -11.33 4.78
CA THR A 174 -16.20 -10.54 5.90
C THR A 174 -16.23 -9.04 5.59
N THR A 175 -15.18 -8.52 4.94
CA THR A 175 -15.10 -7.09 4.59
C THR A 175 -16.08 -6.73 3.48
N VAL A 176 -16.23 -7.58 2.48
CA VAL A 176 -17.22 -7.37 1.42
C VAL A 176 -18.64 -7.39 1.99
N GLU A 177 -18.94 -8.25 2.96
CA GLU A 177 -20.22 -8.26 3.65
C GLU A 177 -20.43 -6.99 4.47
N HIS A 178 -19.39 -6.47 5.11
CA HIS A 178 -19.45 -5.28 5.96
C HIS A 178 -19.51 -3.98 5.15
N SER A 179 -18.64 -3.81 4.15
CA SER A 179 -18.40 -2.55 3.43
C SER A 179 -18.66 -2.65 1.93
N GLY A 180 -19.04 -3.82 1.42
CA GLY A 180 -19.30 -4.03 0.00
C GLY A 180 -20.49 -3.20 -0.49
N GLY A 181 -20.26 -2.36 -1.49
CA GLY A 181 -21.23 -1.43 -2.06
C GLY A 181 -21.12 0.00 -1.49
N THR A 182 -20.34 0.23 -0.43
CA THR A 182 -19.96 1.56 0.07
C THR A 182 -18.48 1.87 -0.21
N ALA A 183 -17.64 0.86 -0.28
CA ALA A 183 -16.23 1.01 -0.64
C ALA A 183 -16.04 1.07 -2.16
N GLU A 184 -15.13 1.93 -2.63
CA GLU A 184 -14.67 1.94 -4.02
C GLU A 184 -13.69 0.79 -4.29
N ARG A 185 -12.84 0.49 -3.30
CA ARG A 185 -11.85 -0.58 -3.36
C ARG A 185 -11.63 -1.24 -2.00
N ILE A 186 -11.42 -2.54 -2.02
CA ILE A 186 -10.97 -3.33 -0.88
C ILE A 186 -9.73 -4.09 -1.30
N THR A 187 -8.63 -3.90 -0.59
CA THR A 187 -7.34 -4.56 -0.87
C THR A 187 -6.90 -5.38 0.32
N GLN A 188 -6.74 -6.67 0.13
CA GLN A 188 -6.14 -7.58 1.10
C GLN A 188 -4.68 -7.81 0.72
N SER A 189 -3.79 -7.25 1.51
CA SER A 189 -2.36 -7.57 1.52
C SER A 189 -2.09 -8.57 2.65
N TYR A 190 -0.91 -9.15 2.69
CA TYR A 190 -0.51 -10.24 3.60
C TYR A 190 -1.23 -10.27 4.97
N ASP A 191 -1.13 -9.22 5.77
CA ASP A 191 -1.74 -9.09 7.11
C ASP A 191 -2.55 -7.81 7.30
N THR A 192 -2.74 -7.05 6.22
CA THR A 192 -3.41 -5.74 6.23
C THR A 192 -4.58 -5.74 5.27
N LEU A 193 -5.68 -5.20 5.73
CA LEU A 193 -6.87 -4.94 4.96
C LEU A 193 -7.03 -3.43 4.78
N THR A 194 -7.07 -2.96 3.54
CA THR A 194 -7.30 -1.55 3.21
C THR A 194 -8.64 -1.38 2.54
N ILE A 195 -9.46 -0.46 3.05
CA ILE A 195 -10.74 -0.05 2.48
C ILE A 195 -10.61 1.40 2.01
N GLU A 196 -10.87 1.64 0.74
CA GLU A 196 -10.87 2.97 0.13
C GLU A 196 -12.31 3.32 -0.25
N ARG A 197 -12.85 4.46 0.26
CA ARG A 197 -14.26 4.87 0.06
C ARG A 197 -14.34 6.14 -0.76
N GLY A 198 -13.47 6.77 -1.30
CA GLY A 198 -13.60 8.02 -2.07
C GLY A 198 -14.17 9.20 -1.28
N ASP A 199 -14.97 10.02 -1.95
CA ASP A 199 -15.53 11.26 -1.39
C ASP A 199 -16.85 10.98 -0.64
N GLU A 200 -16.87 11.26 0.65
CA GLU A 200 -18.01 11.07 1.53
C GLU A 200 -18.61 12.41 1.98
N LYS A 201 -19.89 12.42 2.31
CA LYS A 201 -20.59 13.61 2.84
C LYS A 201 -20.49 13.73 4.36
N SER A 202 -20.29 12.62 5.01
CA SER A 202 -20.17 12.47 6.46
C SER A 202 -19.35 11.23 6.75
N VAL A 203 -18.93 11.05 8.00
CA VAL A 203 -18.25 9.81 8.43
C VAL A 203 -19.17 8.62 8.13
N PRO A 204 -18.68 7.62 7.36
CA PRO A 204 -19.46 6.42 7.05
C PRO A 204 -19.91 5.70 8.31
N SER A 205 -21.16 5.23 8.33
CA SER A 205 -21.70 4.52 9.50
C SER A 205 -21.09 3.14 9.71
N ASP A 206 -20.50 2.59 8.66
CA ASP A 206 -19.83 1.29 8.60
C ASP A 206 -18.29 1.41 8.56
N VAL A 207 -17.74 2.58 8.96
CA VAL A 207 -16.29 2.73 9.13
C VAL A 207 -15.78 1.71 10.15
N ILE A 208 -14.65 1.09 9.85
CA ILE A 208 -14.11 0.06 10.74
C ILE A 208 -13.49 0.72 11.97
N THR A 209 -14.13 0.49 13.10
CA THR A 209 -13.75 1.05 14.41
C THR A 209 -13.06 0.04 15.33
N GLN A 210 -13.00 -1.21 14.91
CA GLN A 210 -12.34 -2.33 15.59
C GLN A 210 -11.76 -3.27 14.55
N PRO A 211 -10.67 -4.01 14.85
CA PRO A 211 -10.14 -5.04 13.96
C PRO A 211 -11.23 -6.07 13.61
N LEU A 212 -11.33 -6.40 12.34
CA LEU A 212 -12.26 -7.45 11.90
C LEU A 212 -11.68 -8.83 12.23
N PRO A 213 -12.42 -9.70 12.91
CA PRO A 213 -11.98 -11.06 13.16
C PRO A 213 -12.15 -11.92 11.89
N THR A 214 -11.18 -12.76 11.60
CA THR A 214 -11.34 -13.87 10.67
C THR A 214 -12.23 -14.97 11.29
N LYS A 215 -12.66 -15.94 10.51
CA LYS A 215 -13.44 -17.10 11.03
C LYS A 215 -12.71 -17.85 12.15
N ASP A 216 -11.38 -17.87 12.10
CA ASP A 216 -10.52 -18.47 13.13
C ASP A 216 -10.31 -17.56 14.36
N GLY A 217 -10.91 -16.37 14.36
CA GLY A 217 -10.77 -15.39 15.44
C GLY A 217 -9.45 -14.64 15.45
N GLN A 218 -8.63 -14.75 14.39
CA GLN A 218 -7.46 -13.89 14.21
C GLN A 218 -7.91 -12.49 13.85
N LEU A 219 -7.22 -11.49 14.41
CA LEU A 219 -7.46 -10.09 14.08
C LEU A 219 -6.45 -9.64 13.02
N LEU A 220 -6.90 -8.81 12.09
CA LEU A 220 -6.04 -8.21 11.07
C LEU A 220 -5.90 -6.72 11.30
N ASP A 221 -4.75 -6.20 10.87
CA ASP A 221 -4.59 -4.75 10.75
C ASP A 221 -5.52 -4.24 9.66
N THR A 222 -6.33 -3.24 10.00
CA THR A 222 -7.32 -2.67 9.07
C THR A 222 -7.09 -1.18 8.90
N GLU A 223 -7.08 -0.74 7.65
CA GLU A 223 -7.01 0.68 7.30
C GLU A 223 -8.24 1.06 6.48
N ASP A 224 -9.05 1.98 7.00
CA ASP A 224 -10.24 2.54 6.33
C ASP A 224 -9.95 3.99 5.94
N THR A 225 -10.05 4.33 4.66
CA THR A 225 -9.69 5.64 4.12
C THR A 225 -10.85 6.26 3.35
N PHE A 226 -11.12 7.52 3.60
CA PHE A 226 -12.16 8.29 2.91
C PHE A 226 -11.85 9.78 2.95
N ARG A 227 -12.60 10.55 2.15
CA ARG A 227 -12.49 12.01 2.12
C ARG A 227 -13.81 12.66 2.48
N ILE A 228 -13.75 13.72 3.29
CA ILE A 228 -14.89 14.59 3.58
C ILE A 228 -14.51 16.03 3.25
N GLY A 229 -15.10 16.59 2.20
CA GLY A 229 -14.71 17.89 1.68
C GLY A 229 -13.25 17.88 1.21
N HIS A 230 -12.39 18.63 1.89
CA HIS A 230 -10.97 18.70 1.59
C HIS A 230 -10.08 17.88 2.56
N TRP A 231 -10.71 17.17 3.50
CA TRP A 231 -10.01 16.37 4.49
C TRP A 231 -9.81 14.93 4.03
N ASP A 232 -8.55 14.48 4.01
CA ASP A 232 -8.23 13.06 3.87
C ASP A 232 -8.25 12.41 5.26
N ILE A 233 -9.08 11.38 5.42
CA ILE A 233 -9.30 10.71 6.71
C ILE A 233 -8.81 9.27 6.59
N ARG A 234 -8.04 8.83 7.58
CA ARG A 234 -7.53 7.48 7.68
C ARG A 234 -7.76 6.96 9.09
N VAL A 235 -8.38 5.80 9.17
CA VAL A 235 -8.62 5.07 10.42
C VAL A 235 -7.87 3.76 10.35
N HIS A 236 -6.88 3.60 11.21
CA HIS A 236 -6.10 2.37 11.32
C HIS A 236 -6.41 1.67 12.63
N THR A 237 -6.87 0.42 12.56
CA THR A 237 -7.13 -0.43 13.72
C THR A 237 -6.17 -1.62 13.71
N GLY A 238 -5.18 -1.60 14.60
CA GLY A 238 -4.20 -2.67 14.72
C GLY A 238 -4.81 -3.94 15.30
N LYS A 239 -4.35 -5.10 14.83
CA LYS A 239 -4.79 -6.43 15.31
C LYS A 239 -4.60 -6.67 16.81
N GLU A 240 -3.75 -5.89 17.45
CA GLU A 240 -3.50 -5.95 18.88
C GLU A 240 -4.49 -5.12 19.70
N ASN A 241 -5.30 -4.27 19.04
CA ASN A 241 -6.32 -3.46 19.70
C ASN A 241 -7.59 -4.29 19.94
N THR A 242 -7.64 -4.98 21.04
CA THR A 242 -8.78 -5.85 21.42
C THR A 242 -9.82 -5.18 22.33
N ILE A 243 -9.64 -3.92 22.73
CA ILE A 243 -10.31 -3.42 23.93
C ILE A 243 -11.25 -2.23 23.65
N GLU A 244 -10.95 -1.35 22.69
CA GLU A 244 -11.68 -0.11 22.55
C GLU A 244 -12.21 0.12 21.14
N THR A 245 -13.47 0.55 21.06
CA THR A 245 -14.08 0.99 19.80
C THR A 245 -13.76 2.47 19.58
N LEU A 246 -13.27 2.81 18.41
CA LEU A 246 -13.06 4.21 18.04
C LEU A 246 -14.39 4.98 18.05
N PRO A 247 -14.50 6.09 18.80
CA PRO A 247 -15.67 6.94 18.72
C PRO A 247 -15.67 7.72 17.39
N THR A 248 -16.54 7.36 16.45
CA THR A 248 -16.65 8.03 15.14
C THR A 248 -17.01 9.51 15.26
N SER A 249 -17.67 9.91 16.36
CA SER A 249 -17.94 11.30 16.71
C SER A 249 -16.68 12.16 16.86
N LEU A 250 -15.54 11.55 17.23
CA LEU A 250 -14.25 12.25 17.29
C LEU A 250 -13.88 12.89 15.95
N ILE A 251 -14.03 12.11 14.86
CA ILE A 251 -13.75 12.59 13.51
C ILE A 251 -14.69 13.76 13.16
N SER A 252 -15.98 13.56 13.41
CA SER A 252 -16.99 14.58 13.13
C SER A 252 -16.74 15.87 13.91
N ASP A 253 -16.36 15.78 15.17
CA ASP A 253 -16.06 16.93 16.01
C ASP A 253 -14.81 17.70 15.53
N ILE A 254 -13.76 17.00 15.11
CA ILE A 254 -12.57 17.66 14.52
C ILE A 254 -12.94 18.37 13.22
N LEU A 255 -13.77 17.77 12.37
CA LEU A 255 -14.20 18.38 11.11
C LEU A 255 -15.05 19.64 11.27
N THR A 256 -15.68 19.85 12.44
CA THR A 256 -16.43 21.08 12.73
C THR A 256 -15.57 22.27 13.12
N LEU A 257 -14.28 22.06 13.40
CA LEU A 257 -13.37 23.10 13.78
C LEU A 257 -13.09 24.06 12.62
N SER A 258 -13.15 25.37 12.89
CA SER A 258 -12.68 26.39 11.95
C SER A 258 -11.16 26.41 11.92
N ILE A 259 -10.58 25.59 11.07
CA ILE A 259 -9.13 25.52 10.85
C ILE A 259 -8.80 26.32 9.59
N PRO A 260 -7.72 27.11 9.59
CA PRO A 260 -7.29 27.82 8.39
C PRO A 260 -7.14 26.85 7.21
N GLU A 261 -7.77 27.18 6.09
CA GLU A 261 -7.65 26.36 4.88
C GLU A 261 -6.21 26.19 4.46
N THR A 262 -5.78 24.95 4.36
CA THR A 262 -4.47 24.59 3.84
C THR A 262 -4.65 23.58 2.72
N LYS A 263 -3.61 23.38 1.95
CA LYS A 263 -3.57 22.27 0.99
C LYS A 263 -3.37 20.98 1.77
N ASP A 264 -4.22 20.02 1.51
CA ASP A 264 -4.12 18.63 1.97
C ASP A 264 -4.17 18.48 3.52
N PRO A 265 -5.23 18.96 4.20
CA PRO A 265 -5.44 18.62 5.60
C PRO A 265 -5.82 17.15 5.73
N GLY A 266 -5.43 16.53 6.82
CA GLY A 266 -5.73 15.12 7.06
C GLY A 266 -5.91 14.80 8.54
N ILE A 267 -6.73 13.79 8.79
CA ILE A 267 -6.92 13.18 10.10
C ILE A 267 -6.48 11.72 9.97
N SER A 268 -5.51 11.30 10.78
CA SER A 268 -5.16 9.89 10.91
C SER A 268 -5.38 9.46 12.34
N ILE A 269 -6.11 8.38 12.53
CA ILE A 269 -6.37 7.82 13.84
C ILE A 269 -5.83 6.40 13.84
N THR A 270 -4.93 6.12 14.76
CA THR A 270 -4.31 4.82 14.90
C THR A 270 -4.63 4.26 16.28
N ALA A 271 -5.18 3.06 16.31
CA ALA A 271 -5.32 2.30 17.53
C ALA A 271 -3.96 1.70 17.90
N ASN A 272 -3.30 2.26 18.90
CA ASN A 272 -2.03 1.75 19.41
C ASN A 272 -2.27 0.91 20.66
N ALA A 273 -1.95 -0.37 20.57
CA ALA A 273 -1.65 -1.15 21.77
C ALA A 273 -0.22 -0.81 22.20
N LEU A 274 -0.04 0.15 23.09
CA LEU A 274 1.25 0.40 23.71
C LEU A 274 1.62 -0.81 24.59
N ILE A 275 2.42 -1.70 24.04
CA ILE A 275 2.87 -2.95 24.67
C ILE A 275 3.62 -2.71 25.99
N SER A 276 4.24 -1.55 26.17
CA SER A 276 5.11 -1.29 27.31
C SER A 276 4.40 -0.87 28.60
N ASP A 277 3.21 -0.19 28.55
CA ASP A 277 2.61 0.43 29.73
C ASP A 277 1.14 0.09 30.01
N LYS A 278 0.59 -0.94 29.38
CA LYS A 278 -0.84 -1.35 29.54
C LYS A 278 -1.87 -0.27 29.22
N LYS A 279 -1.50 0.80 28.53
CA LYS A 279 -2.43 1.82 28.07
C LYS A 279 -2.79 1.52 26.62
N THR A 280 -3.94 0.92 26.43
CA THR A 280 -4.64 0.90 25.16
C THR A 280 -5.27 2.27 24.95
N GLY A 281 -5.03 2.88 23.80
CA GLY A 281 -5.57 4.17 23.47
C GLY A 281 -5.42 4.49 21.99
N PHE A 282 -6.06 5.54 21.56
CA PHE A 282 -5.93 6.02 20.19
C PHE A 282 -4.89 7.13 20.12
N GLU A 283 -4.07 7.08 19.08
CA GLU A 283 -3.23 8.18 18.65
C GLU A 283 -3.95 8.92 17.53
N VAL A 284 -4.03 10.24 17.62
CA VAL A 284 -4.70 11.10 16.66
C VAL A 284 -3.70 12.06 16.03
N ASP A 285 -3.48 11.93 14.73
CA ASP A 285 -2.70 12.87 13.94
C ASP A 285 -3.64 13.83 13.21
N VAL A 286 -3.52 15.12 13.46
CA VAL A 286 -4.23 16.14 12.69
C VAL A 286 -3.21 16.96 11.91
N ARG A 287 -3.29 16.91 10.59
CA ARG A 287 -2.32 17.50 9.66
C ARG A 287 -2.92 18.66 8.90
N GLY A 288 -2.04 19.55 8.41
CA GLY A 288 -2.46 20.70 7.62
C GLY A 288 -3.07 21.82 8.47
N LEU A 289 -2.70 21.91 9.74
CA LEU A 289 -3.19 22.93 10.67
C LEU A 289 -2.48 24.29 10.45
N GLY A 290 -2.87 24.97 9.37
CA GLY A 290 -2.28 26.27 9.00
C GLY A 290 -1.01 26.15 8.15
N PRO A 291 -0.39 27.30 7.78
CA PRO A 291 0.81 27.33 6.98
C PRO A 291 1.99 26.67 7.71
N TYR A 292 3.01 26.26 6.94
CA TYR A 292 4.20 25.67 7.52
C TYR A 292 4.81 26.55 8.61
N ASN A 293 5.00 25.96 9.77
CA ASN A 293 5.69 26.56 10.91
C ASN A 293 6.52 25.47 11.61
N PRO A 294 7.84 25.65 11.77
CA PRO A 294 8.70 24.68 12.45
C PRO A 294 8.35 24.48 13.93
N ASP A 295 7.69 25.44 14.55
CA ASP A 295 7.27 25.38 15.96
C ASP A 295 5.88 24.72 16.13
N GLY A 296 5.30 24.17 15.05
CA GLY A 296 3.97 23.58 15.04
C GLY A 296 2.84 24.59 14.78
N PRO A 297 1.58 24.19 14.89
CA PRO A 297 0.43 25.07 14.69
C PRO A 297 0.37 26.21 15.71
N ASP A 298 -0.31 27.29 15.36
CA ASP A 298 -0.51 28.40 16.29
C ASP A 298 -1.26 27.97 17.57
N GLN A 299 -1.09 28.73 18.64
CA GLN A 299 -1.66 28.38 19.96
C GLN A 299 -3.19 28.32 19.97
N GLY A 300 -3.86 29.14 19.16
CA GLY A 300 -5.33 29.16 19.07
C GLY A 300 -5.84 27.88 18.44
N THR A 301 -5.30 27.50 17.28
CA THR A 301 -5.59 26.25 16.57
C THR A 301 -5.29 25.04 17.45
N THR A 302 -4.09 25.01 18.05
CA THR A 302 -3.66 23.95 18.97
C THR A 302 -4.68 23.76 20.10
N ARG A 303 -5.06 24.84 20.80
CA ARG A 303 -6.04 24.77 21.91
C ARG A 303 -7.40 24.27 21.43
N SER A 304 -7.89 24.75 20.30
CA SER A 304 -9.20 24.33 19.77
C SER A 304 -9.23 22.84 19.46
N VAL A 305 -8.18 22.31 18.82
CA VAL A 305 -8.11 20.87 18.52
C VAL A 305 -8.00 20.06 19.80
N LEU A 306 -7.08 20.38 20.70
CA LEU A 306 -6.88 19.63 21.94
C LEU A 306 -8.13 19.64 22.83
N SER A 307 -8.79 20.78 23.00
CA SER A 307 -10.03 20.87 23.81
C SER A 307 -11.19 20.07 23.21
N THR A 308 -11.17 19.85 21.91
CA THR A 308 -12.15 18.96 21.25
C THR A 308 -11.84 17.51 21.53
N ILE A 309 -10.56 17.12 21.43
CA ILE A 309 -10.12 15.74 21.63
C ILE A 309 -10.15 15.32 23.11
N GLU A 310 -9.97 16.26 24.06
CA GLU A 310 -10.07 16.01 25.51
C GLU A 310 -11.43 15.44 25.95
N LYS A 311 -12.46 15.60 25.16
CA LYS A 311 -13.78 14.96 25.39
C LYS A 311 -13.75 13.43 25.21
N TYR A 312 -12.69 12.92 24.61
CA TYR A 312 -12.50 11.51 24.26
C TYR A 312 -11.37 10.90 25.10
N PRO A 313 -11.67 10.35 26.28
CA PRO A 313 -10.66 9.85 27.21
C PRO A 313 -9.92 8.60 26.71
N THR A 314 -10.42 8.00 25.62
CA THR A 314 -9.75 6.89 24.92
C THR A 314 -8.59 7.34 24.05
N VAL A 315 -8.43 8.64 23.79
CA VAL A 315 -7.28 9.18 23.06
C VAL A 315 -6.11 9.37 24.02
N SER A 316 -5.00 8.68 23.76
CA SER A 316 -3.80 8.70 24.59
C SER A 316 -2.77 9.74 24.16
N SER A 317 -2.68 10.00 22.85
CA SER A 317 -1.75 10.97 22.28
C SER A 317 -2.31 11.68 21.05
N VAL A 318 -1.80 12.89 20.82
CA VAL A 318 -2.22 13.73 19.69
C VAL A 318 -0.98 14.36 19.05
N ASN A 319 -0.84 14.19 17.75
CA ASN A 319 0.15 14.88 16.94
C ASN A 319 -0.52 15.98 16.11
N LEU A 320 -0.12 17.22 16.31
CA LEU A 320 -0.63 18.36 15.57
C LEU A 320 0.43 18.88 14.61
N CYS A 321 0.13 18.82 13.33
CA CYS A 321 1.09 19.08 12.27
C CYS A 321 0.64 20.24 11.37
N THR A 322 1.57 21.13 11.03
CA THR A 322 1.35 22.18 10.02
C THR A 322 1.38 21.61 8.59
N ALA A 323 1.04 22.42 7.60
CA ALA A 323 1.15 22.04 6.20
C ALA A 323 2.57 21.58 5.85
N ARG A 324 2.67 20.54 5.02
CA ARG A 324 3.96 20.00 4.57
C ARG A 324 4.57 20.94 3.53
N PRO A 325 5.80 21.44 3.71
CA PRO A 325 6.52 22.14 2.66
C PRO A 325 6.92 21.15 1.56
N LYS A 326 7.01 21.64 0.31
CA LYS A 326 7.21 20.79 -0.89
C LYS A 326 8.38 19.79 -0.82
N ASN A 327 9.40 20.05 0.01
CA ASN A 327 10.65 19.27 0.02
C ASN A 327 11.16 18.91 1.43
N ASN A 328 10.37 19.08 2.48
CA ASN A 328 10.82 18.86 3.86
C ASN A 328 9.94 17.89 4.63
N ALA A 329 10.48 17.34 5.72
CA ALA A 329 9.72 16.57 6.68
C ALA A 329 8.56 17.41 7.26
N GLN A 330 7.46 16.78 7.56
CA GLN A 330 6.35 17.41 8.27
C GLN A 330 6.79 17.76 9.70
N HIS A 331 6.46 18.94 10.19
CA HIS A 331 6.70 19.31 11.57
C HIS A 331 5.42 19.13 12.38
N CYS A 332 5.51 18.26 13.36
CA CYS A 332 4.44 17.94 14.27
C CYS A 332 4.85 18.23 15.70
N LYS A 333 3.88 18.57 16.52
CA LYS A 333 4.03 18.70 17.95
C LYS A 333 3.18 17.64 18.63
N GLU A 334 3.83 16.84 19.44
CA GLU A 334 3.19 15.73 20.15
C GLU A 334 2.68 16.17 21.52
N TYR A 335 1.49 15.70 21.86
CA TYR A 335 0.83 15.90 23.13
C TYR A 335 0.38 14.55 23.69
N THR A 336 0.59 14.33 24.97
CA THR A 336 0.19 13.12 25.68
C THR A 336 -0.86 13.47 26.74
N LEU A 337 -1.88 12.64 26.88
CA LEU A 337 -2.90 12.80 27.90
C LEU A 337 -2.35 12.46 29.28
N LYS A 338 -2.30 13.44 30.20
CA LYS A 338 -1.87 13.25 31.59
C LYS A 338 -2.91 13.91 32.52
N ASN A 339 -3.46 13.13 33.42
CA ASN A 339 -4.46 13.60 34.41
C ASN A 339 -5.68 14.30 33.78
N GLY A 340 -6.08 13.90 32.57
CA GLY A 340 -7.23 14.46 31.88
C GLY A 340 -6.92 15.69 31.01
N GLU A 341 -5.68 16.13 30.92
CA GLU A 341 -5.23 17.25 30.09
C GLU A 341 -4.10 16.84 29.15
N PHE A 342 -4.08 17.38 27.92
CA PHE A 342 -3.00 17.17 27.00
C PHE A 342 -1.81 18.07 27.33
N VAL A 343 -0.68 17.47 27.64
CA VAL A 343 0.60 18.17 27.87
C VAL A 343 1.58 17.85 26.74
N THR A 344 2.44 18.78 26.38
CA THR A 344 3.49 18.54 25.39
C THR A 344 4.36 17.38 25.85
N ALA A 345 4.55 16.38 24.97
CA ALA A 345 5.49 15.31 25.24
C ALA A 345 6.89 15.93 25.41
N SER A 346 7.53 15.67 26.55
CA SER A 346 8.92 16.07 26.76
C SER A 346 9.82 15.20 25.89
N SER A 347 10.49 15.83 24.91
CA SER A 347 11.53 15.21 24.08
C SER A 347 12.70 14.74 24.93
#